data_9c6a78a4772c50ff6d4520e763942452
#
_entry.id   9c6a78a4772c50ff6d4520e763942452
#
_cell.length_a   1.000
_cell.length_b   1.000
_cell.length_c   1.000
_cell.angle_alpha   90.00
_cell.angle_beta   90.00
_cell.angle_gamma   90.00
#
_symmetry.space_group_name_H-M   'P 1'
#
loop_
_entity.id
_entity.type
_entity.pdbx_description
1 polymer ?
#
loop_
_entity_poly.entity_id
_entity_poly.type
_entity_poly.pdbx_seq_one_letter_code
_entity_poly.pdbx_strand_id
1 'polypeptide(L)'
;LSNSWYIPSFFCGVGGTMFGPDGTDGSVPCDFDDEKGLAVTNYLIDLAANPKFTNQANEEAGKAINLFTEGKLGAFFSGSWDREAIETALGDNFACAQLPSFKAGDYEGTMKSYAGSKAIGVNPTCENMDVAVALAVYLGNADCQKIRYEVRGVVPLDSTGIDDVMLNAITDTVNNTSVAQPLVSEMNGWWSNAEAFGKAIVAGEVNHDNAQDKLTNFIANVNAGGSL
;
A
#
# COMPACT_ATOMS: atom_id res chain seq x y z
N LEU A 1 4.19 -10.72 -1.09
CA LEU A 1 2.80 -10.98 -0.68
C LEU A 1 2.60 -11.02 0.85
N SER A 2 3.65 -11.21 1.64
CA SER A 2 3.55 -11.26 3.11
C SER A 2 3.55 -9.89 3.79
N ASN A 3 3.27 -8.82 3.05
CA ASN A 3 3.10 -7.48 3.61
C ASN A 3 1.68 -6.99 3.35
N SER A 4 0.96 -6.73 4.43
CA SER A 4 -0.45 -6.30 4.42
C SER A 4 -0.70 -4.97 3.68
N TRP A 5 0.33 -4.15 3.47
CA TRP A 5 0.25 -2.91 2.73
C TRP A 5 0.01 -3.12 1.23
N TYR A 6 0.59 -4.16 0.63
CA TYR A 6 0.51 -4.38 -0.83
C TYR A 6 -0.65 -5.27 -1.26
N ILE A 7 -1.15 -6.14 -0.38
CA ILE A 7 -2.22 -7.11 -0.70
C ILE A 7 -3.52 -6.44 -1.19
N PRO A 8 -4.02 -5.34 -0.57
CA PRO A 8 -5.29 -4.76 -0.97
C PRO A 8 -5.25 -4.16 -2.37
N SER A 9 -4.05 -3.85 -2.89
CA SER A 9 -3.89 -3.28 -4.23
C SER A 9 -4.49 -4.16 -5.33
N PHE A 10 -4.44 -5.47 -5.16
CA PHE A 10 -5.02 -6.43 -6.11
C PHE A 10 -6.55 -6.46 -6.00
N PHE A 11 -7.09 -6.57 -4.79
CA PHE A 11 -8.54 -6.62 -4.56
C PHE A 11 -9.21 -5.30 -4.98
N CYS A 12 -8.68 -4.17 -4.58
CA CYS A 12 -9.16 -2.86 -5.01
C CYS A 12 -8.99 -2.65 -6.52
N GLY A 13 -7.99 -3.29 -7.12
CA GLY A 13 -7.72 -3.23 -8.56
C GLY A 13 -8.86 -3.79 -9.41
N VAL A 14 -9.58 -4.80 -8.93
CA VAL A 14 -10.77 -5.39 -9.58
C VAL A 14 -12.08 -4.82 -9.07
N GLY A 15 -12.03 -3.79 -8.21
CA GLY A 15 -13.20 -3.04 -7.73
C GLY A 15 -13.74 -3.46 -6.37
N GLY A 16 -13.01 -4.29 -5.61
CA GLY A 16 -13.35 -4.57 -4.22
C GLY A 16 -13.21 -3.32 -3.34
N THR A 17 -13.99 -3.26 -2.26
CA THR A 17 -14.05 -2.14 -1.33
C THR A 17 -13.87 -2.56 0.13
N MET A 18 -13.40 -1.65 0.96
CA MET A 18 -13.22 -1.84 2.39
C MET A 18 -13.91 -0.70 3.14
N PHE A 19 -14.89 -1.06 3.98
CA PHE A 19 -15.57 -0.09 4.85
C PHE A 19 -16.23 1.04 4.07
N GLY A 20 -16.95 0.67 3.00
CA GLY A 20 -17.62 1.57 2.06
C GLY A 20 -16.72 2.08 0.94
N PRO A 21 -17.32 2.76 -0.05
CA PRO A 21 -16.63 3.25 -1.25
C PRO A 21 -15.45 4.16 -0.94
N ASP A 22 -15.55 4.94 0.14
CA ASP A 22 -14.56 5.92 0.56
C ASP A 22 -13.74 5.47 1.77
N GLY A 23 -13.96 4.24 2.29
CA GLY A 23 -13.27 3.72 3.47
C GLY A 23 -13.59 4.48 4.77
N THR A 24 -14.78 5.07 4.88
CA THR A 24 -15.16 5.93 6.01
C THR A 24 -16.34 5.43 6.82
N ASP A 25 -16.91 4.27 6.46
CA ASP A 25 -18.07 3.69 7.14
C ASP A 25 -17.75 2.27 7.65
N GLY A 26 -17.38 2.18 8.93
CA GLY A 26 -17.08 0.90 9.59
C GLY A 26 -18.28 -0.05 9.70
N SER A 27 -19.51 0.42 9.42
CA SER A 27 -20.70 -0.45 9.36
C SER A 27 -20.82 -1.21 8.02
N VAL A 28 -20.11 -0.78 6.99
CA VAL A 28 -20.02 -1.46 5.70
C VAL A 28 -18.83 -2.41 5.73
N PRO A 29 -19.05 -3.72 5.57
CA PRO A 29 -17.94 -4.68 5.65
C PRO A 29 -17.00 -4.58 4.46
N CYS A 30 -15.78 -5.10 4.61
CA CYS A 30 -14.91 -5.44 3.48
C CYS A 30 -15.58 -6.54 2.64
N ASP A 31 -15.61 -6.36 1.31
CA ASP A 31 -16.32 -7.21 0.36
C ASP A 31 -15.39 -8.11 -0.50
N PHE A 32 -14.17 -8.34 -0.04
CA PHE A 32 -13.16 -9.05 -0.84
C PHE A 32 -13.37 -10.57 -0.92
N ASP A 33 -14.41 -11.14 -0.34
CA ASP A 33 -14.71 -12.58 -0.36
C ASP A 33 -15.73 -13.00 -1.44
N ASP A 34 -16.01 -12.13 -2.40
CA ASP A 34 -16.83 -12.38 -3.57
C ASP A 34 -16.08 -13.19 -4.68
N GLU A 35 -16.72 -13.39 -5.83
CA GLU A 35 -16.14 -14.10 -6.98
C GLU A 35 -14.85 -13.41 -7.50
N LYS A 36 -14.79 -12.07 -7.45
CA LYS A 36 -13.61 -11.31 -7.88
C LYS A 36 -12.47 -11.51 -6.89
N GLY A 37 -12.77 -11.48 -5.60
CA GLY A 37 -11.79 -11.73 -4.57
C GLY A 37 -11.24 -13.16 -4.62
N LEU A 38 -12.07 -14.15 -4.93
CA LEU A 38 -11.60 -15.52 -5.19
C LEU A 38 -10.66 -15.57 -6.41
N ALA A 39 -11.02 -14.88 -7.49
CA ALA A 39 -10.16 -14.81 -8.68
C ALA A 39 -8.81 -14.15 -8.35
N VAL A 40 -8.81 -13.07 -7.57
CA VAL A 40 -7.59 -12.41 -7.09
C VAL A 40 -6.78 -13.36 -6.19
N THR A 41 -7.41 -14.09 -5.28
CA THR A 41 -6.72 -15.05 -4.41
C THR A 41 -6.01 -16.13 -5.24
N ASN A 42 -6.69 -16.70 -6.22
CA ASN A 42 -6.10 -17.67 -7.14
C ASN A 42 -4.94 -17.07 -7.94
N TYR A 43 -5.06 -15.84 -8.42
CA TYR A 43 -3.98 -15.11 -9.07
C TYR A 43 -2.75 -14.94 -8.14
N LEU A 44 -2.97 -14.61 -6.86
CA LEU A 44 -1.90 -14.45 -5.89
C LEU A 44 -1.20 -15.79 -5.58
N ILE A 45 -1.93 -16.90 -5.57
CA ILE A 45 -1.36 -18.26 -5.46
C ILE A 45 -0.45 -18.55 -6.64
N ASP A 46 -0.91 -18.29 -7.88
CA ASP A 46 -0.12 -18.48 -9.09
C ASP A 46 1.10 -17.54 -9.13
N LEU A 47 0.94 -16.31 -8.69
CA LEU A 47 2.03 -15.34 -8.60
C LEU A 47 3.08 -15.78 -7.59
N ALA A 48 2.67 -16.31 -6.43
CA ALA A 48 3.58 -16.84 -5.41
C ALA A 48 4.39 -18.05 -5.93
N ALA A 49 3.79 -18.86 -6.79
CA ALA A 49 4.44 -20.01 -7.41
C ALA A 49 5.32 -19.64 -8.62
N ASN A 50 5.26 -18.39 -9.11
CA ASN A 50 6.02 -17.96 -10.29
C ASN A 50 7.51 -17.81 -9.92
N PRO A 51 8.44 -18.53 -10.58
CA PRO A 51 9.86 -18.46 -10.27
C PRO A 51 10.52 -17.10 -10.56
N LYS A 52 9.84 -16.23 -11.32
CA LYS A 52 10.30 -14.87 -11.60
C LYS A 52 9.81 -13.86 -10.56
N PHE A 53 8.92 -14.26 -9.66
CA PHE A 53 8.41 -13.43 -8.58
C PHE A 53 9.02 -13.87 -7.25
N THR A 54 9.65 -12.96 -6.53
CA THR A 54 10.25 -13.30 -5.23
C THR A 54 9.44 -12.71 -4.08
N ASN A 55 9.15 -13.55 -3.08
CA ASN A 55 8.49 -13.18 -1.83
C ASN A 55 9.48 -12.99 -0.67
N GLN A 56 10.77 -13.11 -0.91
CA GLN A 56 11.82 -13.11 0.15
C GLN A 56 11.97 -11.75 0.85
N ALA A 57 11.37 -10.69 0.29
CA ALA A 57 11.45 -9.35 0.84
C ALA A 57 10.89 -9.19 2.26
N ASN A 58 10.01 -10.09 2.69
CA ASN A 58 9.26 -9.91 3.93
C ASN A 58 9.82 -10.69 5.12
N GLU A 59 10.75 -11.59 4.88
CA GLU A 59 11.41 -12.32 5.97
C GLU A 59 12.52 -11.49 6.62
N GLU A 60 13.09 -10.55 5.86
CA GLU A 60 14.14 -9.65 6.33
C GLU A 60 13.84 -8.23 5.85
N ALA A 61 13.69 -7.29 6.77
CA ALA A 61 13.48 -5.88 6.43
C ALA A 61 14.57 -5.38 5.46
N GLY A 62 14.16 -4.76 4.35
CA GLY A 62 15.07 -4.20 3.36
C GLY A 62 15.62 -5.17 2.32
N LYS A 63 15.25 -6.45 2.32
CA LYS A 63 15.83 -7.42 1.38
C LYS A 63 15.49 -7.11 -0.09
N ALA A 64 14.26 -6.68 -0.41
CA ALA A 64 13.87 -6.33 -1.77
C ALA A 64 14.69 -5.14 -2.31
N ILE A 65 14.87 -4.10 -1.50
CA ILE A 65 15.69 -2.94 -1.87
C ILE A 65 17.15 -3.35 -2.12
N ASN A 66 17.72 -4.23 -1.30
CA ASN A 66 19.09 -4.71 -1.48
C ASN A 66 19.23 -5.49 -2.79
N LEU A 67 18.30 -6.41 -3.08
CA LEU A 67 18.30 -7.16 -4.34
C LEU A 67 18.13 -6.25 -5.56
N PHE A 68 17.33 -5.20 -5.45
CA PHE A 68 17.14 -4.23 -6.53
C PHE A 68 18.40 -3.40 -6.76
N THR A 69 18.99 -2.85 -5.71
CA THR A 69 20.22 -2.05 -5.79
C THR A 69 21.44 -2.86 -6.22
N GLU A 70 21.44 -4.16 -5.97
CA GLU A 70 22.44 -5.11 -6.47
C GLU A 70 22.19 -5.58 -7.91
N GLY A 71 21.13 -5.11 -8.58
CA GLY A 71 20.77 -5.50 -9.94
C GLY A 71 20.22 -6.91 -10.09
N LYS A 72 19.78 -7.52 -8.99
CA LYS A 72 19.20 -8.89 -8.97
C LYS A 72 17.68 -8.91 -9.19
N LEU A 73 17.01 -7.76 -9.06
CA LEU A 73 15.61 -7.56 -9.38
C LEU A 73 15.48 -6.51 -10.49
N GLY A 74 14.66 -6.80 -11.49
CA GLY A 74 14.32 -5.84 -12.53
C GLY A 74 13.30 -4.79 -12.08
N ALA A 75 12.46 -5.13 -11.10
CA ALA A 75 11.48 -4.24 -10.49
C ALA A 75 11.08 -4.74 -9.10
N PHE A 76 10.57 -3.87 -8.25
CA PHE A 76 9.92 -4.23 -6.99
C PHE A 76 8.87 -3.17 -6.61
N PHE A 77 7.94 -3.58 -5.76
CA PHE A 77 6.92 -2.67 -5.22
C PHE A 77 7.50 -1.92 -4.04
N SER A 78 7.42 -0.60 -4.08
CA SER A 78 7.92 0.27 -3.03
C SER A 78 7.19 1.62 -3.01
N GLY A 79 7.77 2.59 -2.32
CA GLY A 79 7.31 3.97 -2.22
C GLY A 79 8.48 4.92 -1.95
N SER A 80 8.15 6.16 -1.65
CA SER A 80 9.15 7.23 -1.43
C SER A 80 10.13 6.96 -0.29
N TRP A 81 9.83 6.01 0.59
CA TRP A 81 10.72 5.65 1.72
C TRP A 81 12.03 4.97 1.31
N ASP A 82 12.09 4.36 0.11
CA ASP A 82 13.31 3.72 -0.43
C ASP A 82 14.13 4.65 -1.35
N ARG A 83 13.67 5.89 -1.54
CA ARG A 83 14.29 6.86 -2.44
C ARG A 83 15.80 7.00 -2.22
N GLU A 84 16.20 7.31 -0.98
CA GLU A 84 17.61 7.58 -0.65
C GLU A 84 18.51 6.38 -0.97
N ALA A 85 18.05 5.17 -0.67
CA ALA A 85 18.80 3.95 -0.96
C ALA A 85 18.93 3.69 -2.47
N ILE A 86 17.87 3.94 -3.24
CA ILE A 86 17.85 3.76 -4.70
C ILE A 86 18.76 4.78 -5.36
N GLU A 87 18.62 6.06 -5.05
CA GLU A 87 19.44 7.14 -5.62
C GLU A 87 20.93 6.98 -5.28
N THR A 88 21.22 6.57 -4.03
CA THR A 88 22.61 6.32 -3.61
C THR A 88 23.26 5.19 -4.40
N ALA A 89 22.51 4.11 -4.68
CA ALA A 89 23.05 2.93 -5.34
C ALA A 89 23.06 3.03 -6.86
N LEU A 90 22.06 3.66 -7.47
CA LEU A 90 21.80 3.61 -8.90
C LEU A 90 21.97 4.97 -9.60
N GLY A 91 22.04 6.08 -8.84
CA GLY A 91 22.04 7.43 -9.40
C GLY A 91 20.79 7.64 -10.28
N ASP A 92 21.01 8.00 -11.54
CA ASP A 92 19.92 8.21 -12.53
C ASP A 92 19.51 6.92 -13.28
N ASN A 93 20.04 5.74 -12.90
CA ASN A 93 19.78 4.49 -13.60
C ASN A 93 18.59 3.71 -13.04
N PHE A 94 17.53 4.39 -12.64
CA PHE A 94 16.28 3.79 -12.26
C PHE A 94 15.09 4.53 -12.86
N ALA A 95 13.94 3.89 -12.86
CA ALA A 95 12.66 4.48 -13.26
C ALA A 95 11.59 4.13 -12.25
N CYS A 96 10.56 4.96 -12.16
CA CYS A 96 9.37 4.73 -11.38
C CYS A 96 8.15 4.72 -12.29
N ALA A 97 7.16 3.91 -11.95
CA ALA A 97 5.91 3.83 -12.68
C ALA A 97 4.76 3.55 -11.71
N GLN A 98 3.55 3.79 -12.16
CA GLN A 98 2.33 3.33 -11.50
C GLN A 98 2.35 1.81 -11.37
N LEU A 99 1.57 1.29 -10.40
CA LEU A 99 1.37 -0.13 -10.24
C LEU A 99 0.76 -0.74 -11.52
N PRO A 100 1.16 -1.99 -11.88
CA PRO A 100 0.78 -2.59 -13.14
C PRO A 100 -0.69 -3.02 -13.18
N SER A 101 -1.20 -3.18 -14.40
CA SER A 101 -2.42 -3.92 -14.65
C SER A 101 -2.16 -5.42 -14.56
N PHE A 102 -3.19 -6.18 -14.23
CA PHE A 102 -3.16 -7.64 -14.12
C PHE A 102 -4.49 -8.24 -14.53
N LYS A 103 -4.49 -9.55 -14.76
CA LYS A 103 -5.70 -10.31 -15.06
C LYS A 103 -5.82 -11.47 -14.08
N ALA A 104 -6.92 -11.50 -13.33
CA ALA A 104 -7.29 -12.55 -12.39
C ALA A 104 -8.52 -13.29 -12.92
N GLY A 105 -8.33 -14.47 -13.49
CA GLY A 105 -9.41 -15.19 -14.17
C GLY A 105 -10.00 -14.36 -15.31
N ASP A 106 -11.28 -14.09 -15.23
CA ASP A 106 -12.02 -13.26 -16.20
C ASP A 106 -12.01 -11.77 -15.88
N TYR A 107 -11.43 -11.37 -14.74
CA TYR A 107 -11.39 -9.99 -14.28
C TYR A 107 -10.06 -9.33 -14.65
N GLU A 108 -10.15 -8.16 -15.28
CA GLU A 108 -9.01 -7.29 -15.55
C GLU A 108 -9.04 -6.11 -14.60
N GLY A 109 -7.88 -5.72 -14.07
CA GLY A 109 -7.74 -4.61 -13.16
C GLY A 109 -6.37 -3.97 -13.22
N THR A 110 -6.27 -2.77 -12.69
CA THR A 110 -4.99 -2.13 -12.39
C THR A 110 -4.84 -2.07 -10.89
N MET A 111 -3.72 -2.54 -10.38
CA MET A 111 -3.45 -2.49 -8.93
C MET A 111 -3.65 -1.06 -8.41
N LYS A 112 -4.33 -0.92 -7.28
CA LYS A 112 -4.58 0.38 -6.65
C LYS A 112 -3.90 0.44 -5.29
N SER A 113 -2.95 1.36 -5.15
CA SER A 113 -2.31 1.60 -3.85
C SER A 113 -3.24 2.33 -2.89
N TYR A 114 -3.00 2.19 -1.60
CA TYR A 114 -3.54 3.16 -0.66
C TYR A 114 -2.90 4.52 -0.89
N ALA A 115 -3.73 5.57 -0.91
CA ALA A 115 -3.32 6.95 -0.79
C ALA A 115 -3.63 7.44 0.63
N GLY A 116 -2.67 8.11 1.22
CA GLY A 116 -2.83 8.75 2.51
C GLY A 116 -2.05 10.07 2.55
N SER A 117 -2.46 10.95 3.43
CA SER A 117 -1.75 12.21 3.70
C SER A 117 -1.13 12.17 5.09
N LYS A 118 -0.10 12.97 5.28
CA LYS A 118 0.45 13.25 6.61
C LYS A 118 -0.12 14.57 7.10
N ALA A 119 -0.71 14.55 8.29
CA ALA A 119 -1.31 15.73 8.90
C ALA A 119 -0.60 16.06 10.22
N ILE A 120 -0.69 17.31 10.63
CA ILE A 120 -0.24 17.79 11.92
C ILE A 120 -1.49 18.11 12.73
N GLY A 121 -1.72 17.33 13.79
CA GLY A 121 -2.82 17.54 14.71
C GLY A 121 -2.40 18.36 15.92
N VAL A 122 -3.34 19.12 16.47
CA VAL A 122 -3.18 19.81 17.76
C VAL A 122 -4.00 19.08 18.80
N ASN A 123 -3.39 18.74 19.94
CA ASN A 123 -4.09 18.12 21.05
C ASN A 123 -5.12 19.11 21.64
N PRO A 124 -6.42 18.79 21.69
CA PRO A 124 -7.47 19.69 22.16
C PRO A 124 -7.35 20.06 23.65
N THR A 125 -6.54 19.33 24.40
CA THR A 125 -6.28 19.63 25.83
C THR A 125 -4.99 20.43 26.04
N CYS A 126 -4.38 20.99 24.97
CA CYS A 126 -3.18 21.80 25.07
C CYS A 126 -3.47 23.11 25.83
N GLU A 127 -2.68 23.43 26.84
CA GLU A 127 -2.83 24.66 27.64
C GLU A 127 -2.56 25.92 26.81
N ASN A 128 -1.69 25.84 25.79
CA ASN A 128 -1.31 26.97 24.94
C ASN A 128 -1.83 26.76 23.52
N MET A 129 -3.15 26.65 23.36
CA MET A 129 -3.82 26.31 22.12
C MET A 129 -3.40 27.19 20.94
N ASP A 130 -3.36 28.52 21.11
CA ASP A 130 -3.02 29.45 20.04
C ASP A 130 -1.59 29.23 19.51
N VAL A 131 -0.64 28.94 20.41
CA VAL A 131 0.73 28.64 20.03
C VAL A 131 0.85 27.29 19.33
N ALA A 132 0.11 26.28 19.82
CA ALA A 132 0.09 24.96 19.21
C ALA A 132 -0.51 24.98 17.78
N VAL A 133 -1.60 25.74 17.59
CA VAL A 133 -2.18 25.95 16.25
C VAL A 133 -1.22 26.70 15.34
N ALA A 134 -0.60 27.79 15.83
CA ALA A 134 0.39 28.54 15.04
C ALA A 134 1.58 27.65 14.63
N LEU A 135 2.07 26.78 15.53
CA LEU A 135 3.12 25.82 15.21
C LEU A 135 2.65 24.78 14.18
N ALA A 136 1.45 24.24 14.30
CA ALA A 136 0.91 23.27 13.35
C ALA A 136 0.80 23.89 11.94
N VAL A 137 0.29 25.12 11.83
CA VAL A 137 0.21 25.87 10.58
C VAL A 137 1.61 26.13 10.00
N TYR A 138 2.55 26.56 10.83
CA TYR A 138 3.94 26.78 10.42
C TYR A 138 4.58 25.50 9.87
N LEU A 139 4.47 24.39 10.57
CA LEU A 139 5.01 23.10 10.13
C LEU A 139 4.31 22.55 8.87
N GLY A 140 3.07 22.95 8.62
CA GLY A 140 2.29 22.58 7.42
C GLY A 140 2.49 23.52 6.23
N ASN A 141 3.20 24.64 6.36
CA ASN A 141 3.37 25.63 5.31
C ASN A 141 4.23 25.14 4.13
N ALA A 142 4.22 25.88 3.02
CA ALA A 142 4.92 25.50 1.78
C ALA A 142 6.44 25.35 1.97
N ASP A 143 7.06 26.23 2.78
CA ASP A 143 8.50 26.18 3.01
C ASP A 143 8.91 24.91 3.77
N CYS A 144 8.17 24.56 4.82
CA CYS A 144 8.40 23.31 5.55
C CYS A 144 8.11 22.06 4.71
N GLN A 145 7.11 22.11 3.81
CA GLN A 145 6.84 21.02 2.86
C GLN A 145 7.99 20.87 1.85
N LYS A 146 8.52 21.97 1.34
CA LYS A 146 9.67 21.97 0.45
C LYS A 146 10.91 21.36 1.13
N ILE A 147 11.22 21.76 2.36
CA ILE A 147 12.33 21.18 3.14
C ILE A 147 12.13 19.66 3.33
N ARG A 148 10.91 19.21 3.67
CA ARG A 148 10.64 17.76 3.81
C ARG A 148 10.81 17.01 2.49
N TYR A 149 10.45 17.62 1.38
CA TYR A 149 10.70 17.03 0.06
C TYR A 149 12.21 16.92 -0.21
N GLU A 150 12.95 18.00 -0.04
CA GLU A 150 14.40 18.04 -0.28
C GLU A 150 15.19 17.05 0.60
N VAL A 151 14.78 16.88 1.86
CA VAL A 151 15.50 16.03 2.83
C VAL A 151 15.02 14.58 2.85
N ARG A 152 13.74 14.34 2.61
CA ARG A 152 13.11 13.03 2.80
C ARG A 152 12.31 12.51 1.61
N GLY A 153 12.27 13.24 0.50
CA GLY A 153 11.46 12.86 -0.67
C GLY A 153 9.94 12.78 -0.41
N VAL A 154 9.47 13.42 0.67
CA VAL A 154 8.03 13.43 0.97
C VAL A 154 7.32 14.35 -0.01
N VAL A 155 6.38 13.81 -0.76
CA VAL A 155 5.60 14.55 -1.77
C VAL A 155 4.89 15.74 -1.13
N PRO A 156 5.15 17.00 -1.59
CA PRO A 156 4.46 18.18 -1.11
C PRO A 156 3.05 18.24 -1.71
N LEU A 157 2.15 19.02 -1.08
CA LEU A 157 0.81 19.27 -1.63
C LEU A 157 0.86 20.02 -2.96
N ASP A 158 1.80 20.94 -3.09
CA ASP A 158 2.08 21.64 -4.35
C ASP A 158 3.45 21.17 -4.87
N SER A 159 3.42 20.42 -5.95
CA SER A 159 4.59 19.92 -6.66
C SER A 159 4.87 20.67 -7.97
N THR A 160 4.18 21.79 -8.21
CA THR A 160 4.33 22.56 -9.45
C THR A 160 5.78 22.97 -9.70
N GLY A 161 6.29 22.61 -10.87
CA GLY A 161 7.67 22.95 -11.29
C GLY A 161 8.75 22.04 -10.72
N ILE A 162 8.39 20.97 -10.01
CA ILE A 162 9.34 19.94 -9.59
C ILE A 162 9.31 18.82 -10.63
N ASP A 163 10.42 18.65 -11.36
CA ASP A 163 10.59 17.52 -12.30
C ASP A 163 11.41 16.42 -11.62
N ASP A 164 10.73 15.42 -11.13
CA ASP A 164 11.30 14.31 -10.37
C ASP A 164 10.59 13.00 -10.72
N VAL A 165 11.34 11.99 -11.13
CA VAL A 165 10.81 10.73 -11.64
C VAL A 165 9.92 10.00 -10.62
N MET A 166 10.31 10.00 -9.35
CA MET A 166 9.54 9.32 -8.30
C MET A 166 8.31 10.16 -7.90
N LEU A 167 8.46 11.47 -7.78
CA LEU A 167 7.36 12.39 -7.49
C LEU A 167 6.27 12.30 -8.58
N ASN A 168 6.67 12.31 -9.84
CA ASN A 168 5.75 12.18 -10.97
C ASN A 168 4.98 10.85 -10.91
N ALA A 169 5.68 9.73 -10.69
CA ALA A 169 5.04 8.41 -10.58
C ALA A 169 4.09 8.31 -9.38
N ILE A 170 4.44 8.89 -8.22
CA ILE A 170 3.55 8.92 -7.05
C ILE A 170 2.33 9.80 -7.32
N THR A 171 2.51 10.97 -7.92
CA THR A 171 1.41 11.88 -8.27
C THR A 171 0.44 11.22 -9.26
N ASP A 172 0.96 10.56 -10.29
CA ASP A 172 0.17 9.81 -11.24
C ASP A 172 -0.60 8.65 -10.57
N THR A 173 0.06 7.94 -9.65
CA THR A 173 -0.56 6.85 -8.88
C THR A 173 -1.70 7.39 -8.01
N VAL A 174 -1.47 8.48 -7.27
CA VAL A 174 -2.49 9.08 -6.41
C VAL A 174 -3.70 9.54 -7.21
N ASN A 175 -3.48 10.14 -8.38
CA ASN A 175 -4.54 10.69 -9.20
C ASN A 175 -5.33 9.63 -9.98
N ASN A 176 -4.69 8.53 -10.39
CA ASN A 176 -5.28 7.61 -11.36
C ASN A 176 -5.51 6.19 -10.83
N THR A 177 -4.64 5.70 -9.92
CA THR A 177 -4.61 4.30 -9.50
C THR A 177 -4.44 4.14 -7.99
N SER A 178 -5.17 4.95 -7.22
CA SER A 178 -5.19 4.83 -5.77
C SER A 178 -6.61 4.75 -5.21
N VAL A 179 -6.70 4.32 -3.96
CA VAL A 179 -7.89 4.39 -3.12
C VAL A 179 -7.50 5.03 -1.79
N ALA A 180 -8.41 5.75 -1.17
CA ALA A 180 -8.15 6.26 0.17
C ALA A 180 -7.92 5.09 1.13
N GLN A 181 -6.89 5.18 1.97
CA GLN A 181 -6.74 4.24 3.08
C GLN A 181 -7.92 4.41 4.03
N PRO A 182 -8.64 3.33 4.39
CA PRO A 182 -9.75 3.44 5.32
C PRO A 182 -9.34 4.07 6.66
N LEU A 183 -10.16 5.01 7.15
CA LEU A 183 -9.91 5.79 8.36
C LEU A 183 -10.79 5.36 9.55
N VAL A 184 -11.35 4.17 9.49
CA VAL A 184 -12.21 3.59 10.53
C VAL A 184 -11.41 2.68 11.46
N SER A 185 -11.90 2.49 12.69
CA SER A 185 -11.24 1.62 13.69
C SER A 185 -11.17 0.16 13.25
N GLU A 186 -12.13 -0.29 12.47
CA GLU A 186 -12.25 -1.64 11.91
C GLU A 186 -11.06 -2.01 11.01
N MET A 187 -10.39 -1.01 10.43
CA MET A 187 -9.16 -1.20 9.67
C MET A 187 -8.03 -1.84 10.49
N ASN A 188 -8.09 -1.78 11.81
CA ASN A 188 -7.13 -2.48 12.67
C ASN A 188 -7.16 -4.01 12.46
N GLY A 189 -8.33 -4.57 12.10
CA GLY A 189 -8.46 -5.98 11.75
C GLY A 189 -7.76 -6.38 10.46
N TRP A 190 -7.44 -5.44 9.59
CA TRP A 190 -6.78 -5.73 8.32
C TRP A 190 -5.32 -6.17 8.48
N TRP A 191 -4.53 -5.42 9.21
CA TRP A 191 -3.07 -5.48 9.13
C TRP A 191 -2.48 -6.87 9.42
N SER A 192 -2.82 -7.43 10.58
CA SER A 192 -2.32 -8.76 10.99
C SER A 192 -2.95 -9.89 10.18
N ASN A 193 -4.26 -9.80 9.89
CA ASN A 193 -4.96 -10.83 9.14
C ASN A 193 -4.49 -10.90 7.68
N ALA A 194 -4.29 -9.75 7.02
CA ALA A 194 -3.78 -9.72 5.65
C ALA A 194 -2.31 -10.20 5.56
N GLU A 195 -1.48 -9.85 6.55
CA GLU A 195 -0.12 -10.39 6.63
C GLU A 195 -0.11 -11.91 6.79
N ALA A 196 -0.94 -12.44 7.70
CA ALA A 196 -1.07 -13.89 7.91
C ALA A 196 -1.59 -14.60 6.66
N PHE A 197 -2.61 -14.03 5.99
CA PHE A 197 -3.15 -14.58 4.75
C PHE A 197 -2.12 -14.61 3.62
N GLY A 198 -1.37 -13.53 3.42
CA GLY A 198 -0.31 -13.46 2.43
C GLY A 198 0.84 -14.44 2.71
N LYS A 199 1.23 -14.60 3.98
CA LYS A 199 2.22 -15.62 4.39
C LYS A 199 1.73 -17.04 4.14
N ALA A 200 0.47 -17.31 4.41
CA ALA A 200 -0.14 -18.62 4.16
C ALA A 200 -0.21 -18.96 2.65
N ILE A 201 -0.43 -17.96 1.77
CA ILE A 201 -0.32 -18.14 0.32
C ILE A 201 1.12 -18.53 -0.06
N VAL A 202 2.11 -17.78 0.42
CA VAL A 202 3.53 -18.03 0.12
C VAL A 202 3.99 -19.39 0.64
N ALA A 203 3.47 -19.84 1.78
CA ALA A 203 3.76 -21.15 2.37
C ALA A 203 3.00 -22.31 1.68
N GLY A 204 2.06 -22.06 0.77
CA GLY A 204 1.22 -23.06 0.13
C GLY A 204 0.09 -23.61 1.01
N GLU A 205 -0.12 -23.01 2.20
CA GLU A 205 -1.23 -23.34 3.10
C GLU A 205 -2.57 -22.85 2.58
N VAL A 206 -2.55 -21.75 1.80
CA VAL A 206 -3.65 -21.31 0.94
C VAL A 206 -3.29 -21.72 -0.48
N ASN A 207 -4.15 -22.54 -1.09
CA ASN A 207 -3.97 -23.09 -2.42
C ASN A 207 -5.31 -23.16 -3.14
N HIS A 208 -5.33 -23.54 -4.42
CA HIS A 208 -6.54 -23.56 -5.24
C HIS A 208 -7.68 -24.41 -4.66
N ASP A 209 -7.37 -25.49 -3.92
CA ASP A 209 -8.38 -26.39 -3.37
C ASP A 209 -9.13 -25.78 -2.19
N ASN A 210 -8.51 -24.84 -1.45
CA ASN A 210 -9.06 -24.24 -0.25
C ASN A 210 -9.21 -22.72 -0.30
N ALA A 211 -8.91 -22.11 -1.44
CA ALA A 211 -8.84 -20.64 -1.60
C ALA A 211 -10.10 -19.93 -1.12
N GLN A 212 -11.31 -20.44 -1.50
CA GLN A 212 -12.57 -19.83 -1.10
C GLN A 212 -12.77 -19.85 0.41
N ASP A 213 -12.58 -21.00 1.06
CA ASP A 213 -12.78 -21.14 2.51
C ASP A 213 -11.80 -20.26 3.29
N LYS A 214 -10.55 -20.22 2.84
CA LYS A 214 -9.50 -19.40 3.47
C LYS A 214 -9.74 -17.90 3.28
N LEU A 215 -10.19 -17.48 2.09
CA LEU A 215 -10.56 -16.11 1.80
C LEU A 215 -11.76 -15.67 2.66
N THR A 216 -12.82 -16.47 2.71
CA THR A 216 -14.01 -16.16 3.53
C THR A 216 -13.64 -16.01 5.00
N ASN A 217 -12.82 -16.92 5.55
CA ASN A 217 -12.35 -16.81 6.92
C ASN A 217 -11.47 -15.58 7.16
N PHE A 218 -10.58 -15.26 6.23
CA PHE A 218 -9.75 -14.07 6.31
C PHE A 218 -10.62 -12.80 6.37
N ILE A 219 -11.58 -12.65 5.45
CA ILE A 219 -12.43 -11.45 5.41
C ILE A 219 -13.39 -11.39 6.61
N ALA A 220 -13.89 -12.54 7.10
CA ALA A 220 -14.67 -12.58 8.33
C ALA A 220 -13.87 -12.04 9.53
N ASN A 221 -12.58 -12.40 9.65
CA ASN A 221 -11.70 -11.88 10.71
C ASN A 221 -11.43 -10.38 10.56
N VAL A 222 -11.23 -9.90 9.33
CA VAL A 222 -11.09 -8.46 9.06
C VAL A 222 -12.33 -7.71 9.50
N ASN A 223 -13.51 -8.19 9.12
CA ASN A 223 -14.80 -7.56 9.43
C ASN A 223 -15.16 -7.62 10.92
N ALA A 224 -14.62 -8.60 11.65
CA ALA A 224 -14.77 -8.67 13.11
C ALA A 224 -13.92 -7.62 13.85
N GLY A 225 -13.01 -6.91 13.15
CA GLY A 225 -12.12 -5.92 13.76
C GLY A 225 -11.08 -6.53 14.72
N GLY A 226 -10.98 -7.86 14.75
CA GLY A 226 -10.06 -8.59 15.64
C GLY A 226 -8.68 -8.79 15.00
N SER A 227 -7.63 -8.61 15.81
CA SER A 227 -6.34 -9.24 15.52
C SER A 227 -6.38 -10.70 15.93
N LEU A 228 -5.88 -11.59 15.09
CA LEU A 228 -5.59 -12.98 15.45
C LEU A 228 -4.61 -13.05 16.61
#